data_2c91c0e4a579d2212bb8efbb2055b02f
#
_entry.id   2c91c0e4a579d2212bb8efbb2055b02f
#
_cell.length_a   1.000
_cell.length_b   1.000
_cell.length_c   1.000
_cell.angle_alpha   90.00
_cell.angle_beta   90.00
_cell.angle_gamma   90.00
#
_symmetry.space_group_name_H-M   'P 1'
#
loop_
_entity.id
_entity.type
_entity.pdbx_description
1 polymer ?
#
loop_
_entity_poly.entity_id
_entity_poly.type
_entity_poly.pdbx_seq_one_letter_code
_entity_poly.pdbx_strand_id
1 'polypeptide(L)'
;MARLYTGGMEPFTTAAETAIIIVDHGSRRAESNDLLLEVAEAYRRHSGWLIVEPAHMELAEPSIAAAFARCVERGAKLVVVFPYFLGPGRHWNEDIPRLAAEAALPFANHGVRHLVTEPLGLHPLILDVIDNRIAHGLQRDST
;
A
#
# COMPACT_ATOMS: atom_id res chain seq x y z
N MET A 1 9.46 -2.17 17.74
CA MET A 1 10.40 -2.92 16.93
C MET A 1 9.70 -3.40 15.66
N ALA A 2 10.18 -2.95 14.52
CA ALA A 2 9.58 -3.32 13.24
C ALA A 2 9.80 -4.81 12.96
N ARG A 3 8.71 -5.51 12.67
CA ARG A 3 8.79 -6.91 12.23
C ARG A 3 8.82 -6.93 10.71
N LEU A 4 9.99 -7.10 10.15
CA LEU A 4 10.06 -7.51 8.76
C LEU A 4 9.58 -8.97 8.70
N TYR A 5 8.49 -9.17 8.01
CA TYR A 5 8.02 -10.52 7.75
C TYR A 5 8.95 -11.17 6.73
N THR A 6 9.76 -12.11 7.18
CA THR A 6 10.75 -12.78 6.33
C THR A 6 10.27 -14.14 5.82
N GLY A 7 9.09 -14.59 6.26
CA GLY A 7 8.56 -15.88 5.84
C GLY A 7 8.12 -15.87 4.37
N GLY A 8 8.73 -16.71 3.55
CA GLY A 8 8.35 -16.87 2.15
C GLY A 8 8.92 -15.82 1.19
N MET A 9 9.83 -14.96 1.64
CA MET A 9 10.52 -14.03 0.73
C MET A 9 11.46 -14.78 -0.20
N GLU A 10 11.44 -14.40 -1.46
CA GLU A 10 12.38 -14.88 -2.45
C GLU A 10 13.82 -14.63 -1.96
N PRO A 11 14.72 -15.63 -2.05
CA PRO A 11 16.05 -15.52 -1.50
C PRO A 11 16.96 -14.45 -2.11
N PHE A 12 16.50 -13.81 -3.19
CA PHE A 12 17.28 -12.81 -3.93
C PHE A 12 16.82 -11.36 -3.73
N THR A 13 15.83 -11.12 -2.84
CA THR A 13 15.30 -9.78 -2.64
C THR A 13 15.47 -9.37 -1.17
N THR A 14 16.24 -8.31 -0.94
CA THR A 14 16.48 -7.76 0.39
C THR A 14 15.46 -6.68 0.74
N ALA A 15 15.43 -6.27 2.01
CA ALA A 15 14.60 -5.13 2.42
C ALA A 15 14.99 -3.83 1.70
N ALA A 16 16.28 -3.67 1.35
CA ALA A 16 16.73 -2.51 0.59
C ALA A 16 16.29 -2.52 -0.87
N GLU A 17 16.00 -3.70 -1.41
CA GLU A 17 15.58 -3.89 -2.80
C GLU A 17 14.09 -4.15 -2.95
N THR A 18 13.34 -4.17 -1.85
CA THR A 18 11.89 -4.35 -1.85
C THR A 18 11.20 -3.04 -1.51
N ALA A 19 10.28 -2.62 -2.36
CA ALA A 19 9.46 -1.44 -2.13
C ALA A 19 8.01 -1.83 -1.94
N ILE A 20 7.31 -1.07 -1.11
CA ILE A 20 5.88 -1.22 -0.87
C ILE A 20 5.17 0.02 -1.41
N ILE A 21 4.16 -0.18 -2.24
CA ILE A 21 3.24 0.88 -2.64
C ILE A 21 1.92 0.62 -1.94
N ILE A 22 1.45 1.59 -1.17
CA ILE A 22 0.11 1.56 -0.57
C ILE A 22 -0.78 2.43 -1.44
N VAL A 23 -1.79 1.82 -2.06
CA VAL A 23 -2.65 2.52 -3.02
C VAL A 23 -4.10 2.52 -2.55
N ASP A 24 -4.72 3.70 -2.56
CA ASP A 24 -6.16 3.83 -2.37
C ASP A 24 -6.85 4.20 -3.69
N HIS A 25 -8.15 4.37 -3.63
CA HIS A 25 -8.94 4.74 -4.80
C HIS A 25 -8.57 6.13 -5.33
N GLY A 26 -8.25 7.05 -4.45
CA GLY A 26 -8.09 8.46 -4.75
C GLY A 26 -9.40 9.23 -4.58
N SER A 27 -9.31 10.50 -4.29
CA SER A 27 -10.46 11.36 -4.01
C SER A 27 -10.19 12.78 -4.54
N ARG A 28 -11.27 13.51 -4.77
CA ARG A 28 -11.18 14.94 -5.03
C ARG A 28 -11.01 15.75 -3.75
N ARG A 29 -11.18 15.11 -2.58
CA ARG A 29 -11.01 15.75 -1.28
C ARG A 29 -9.58 15.58 -0.79
N ALA A 30 -8.90 16.69 -0.55
CA ALA A 30 -7.52 16.71 -0.08
C ALA A 30 -7.34 15.91 1.22
N GLU A 31 -8.27 16.04 2.16
CA GLU A 31 -8.20 15.36 3.46
C GLU A 31 -8.14 13.83 3.31
N SER A 32 -8.91 13.30 2.36
CA SER A 32 -8.93 11.87 2.09
C SER A 32 -7.60 11.40 1.50
N ASN A 33 -7.04 12.17 0.57
CA ASN A 33 -5.76 11.86 -0.04
C ASN A 33 -4.61 11.98 0.97
N ASP A 34 -4.66 13.01 1.83
CA ASP A 34 -3.65 13.23 2.87
C ASP A 34 -3.63 12.09 3.89
N LEU A 35 -4.79 11.51 4.21
CA LEU A 35 -4.85 10.36 5.10
C LEU A 35 -4.01 9.19 4.56
N LEU A 36 -4.05 8.93 3.27
CA LEU A 36 -3.24 7.86 2.69
C LEU A 36 -1.74 8.14 2.85
N LEU A 37 -1.33 9.39 2.70
CA LEU A 37 0.07 9.77 2.93
C LEU A 37 0.49 9.49 4.37
N GLU A 38 -0.38 9.80 5.32
CA GLU A 38 -0.14 9.49 6.73
C GLU A 38 -0.07 7.98 6.99
N VAL A 39 -0.96 7.21 6.37
CA VAL A 39 -0.96 5.74 6.48
C VAL A 39 0.35 5.17 5.94
N ALA A 40 0.80 5.62 4.78
CA ALA A 40 2.04 5.13 4.19
C ALA A 40 3.25 5.43 5.09
N GLU A 41 3.34 6.63 5.64
CA GLU A 41 4.44 7.01 6.54
C GLU A 41 4.37 6.24 7.87
N ALA A 42 3.19 6.09 8.44
CA ALA A 42 3.00 5.31 9.66
C ALA A 42 3.37 3.84 9.43
N TYR A 43 3.00 3.29 8.29
CA TYR A 43 3.36 1.92 7.94
C TYR A 43 4.86 1.76 7.74
N ARG A 44 5.52 2.71 7.09
CA ARG A 44 6.97 2.69 6.94
C ARG A 44 7.68 2.59 8.29
N ARG A 45 7.24 3.40 9.25
CA ARG A 45 7.81 3.38 10.61
C ARG A 45 7.50 2.08 11.36
N HIS A 46 6.28 1.58 11.19
CA HIS A 46 5.82 0.37 11.85
C HIS A 46 6.54 -0.88 11.32
N SER A 47 6.68 -0.97 10.01
CA SER A 47 7.17 -2.18 9.33
C SER A 47 8.70 -2.29 9.28
N GLY A 48 9.37 -1.16 9.20
CA GLY A 48 10.81 -1.12 8.95
C GLY A 48 11.22 -1.27 7.49
N TRP A 49 10.26 -1.37 6.55
CA TRP A 49 10.58 -1.29 5.13
C TRP A 49 11.19 0.07 4.82
N LEU A 50 12.26 0.08 4.03
CA LEU A 50 12.97 1.33 3.72
C LEU A 50 12.26 2.15 2.65
N ILE A 51 11.57 1.49 1.72
CA ILE A 51 10.89 2.13 0.60
C ILE A 51 9.39 1.84 0.71
N VAL A 52 8.63 2.84 1.14
CA VAL A 52 7.17 2.79 1.20
C VAL A 52 6.65 4.06 0.55
N GLU A 53 5.91 3.91 -0.54
CA GLU A 53 5.38 5.02 -1.31
C GLU A 53 3.85 4.98 -1.35
N PRO A 54 3.18 6.12 -1.19
CA PRO A 54 1.73 6.19 -1.39
C PRO A 54 1.42 6.31 -2.88
N ALA A 55 0.23 5.85 -3.26
CA ALA A 55 -0.31 6.08 -4.59
C ALA A 55 -1.83 6.16 -4.56
N HIS A 56 -2.39 6.87 -5.52
CA HIS A 56 -3.83 6.89 -5.75
C HIS A 56 -4.11 6.24 -7.10
N MET A 57 -5.18 5.44 -7.15
CA MET A 57 -5.58 4.78 -8.37
C MET A 57 -5.97 5.81 -9.44
N GLU A 58 -6.69 6.85 -9.02
CA GLU A 58 -7.14 7.93 -9.88
C GLU A 58 -7.37 9.23 -9.08
N LEU A 59 -7.73 10.31 -9.74
CA LEU A 59 -8.19 11.60 -9.19
C LEU A 59 -7.16 12.43 -8.43
N ALA A 60 -6.02 11.90 -8.07
CA ALA A 60 -4.98 12.61 -7.34
C ALA A 60 -3.60 12.04 -7.61
N GLU A 61 -2.58 12.85 -7.41
CA GLU A 61 -1.18 12.44 -7.45
C GLU A 61 -0.70 12.08 -6.02
N PRO A 62 0.28 11.16 -5.87
CA PRO A 62 0.94 10.45 -6.98
C PRO A 62 0.11 9.30 -7.52
N SER A 63 0.23 9.06 -8.82
CA SER A 63 -0.34 7.89 -9.48
C SER A 63 0.45 6.62 -9.15
N ILE A 64 -0.08 5.46 -9.49
CA ILE A 64 0.65 4.20 -9.35
C ILE A 64 1.92 4.24 -10.20
N ALA A 65 1.85 4.77 -11.43
CA ALA A 65 3.02 4.88 -12.30
C ALA A 65 4.12 5.75 -11.69
N ALA A 66 3.75 6.90 -11.11
CA ALA A 66 4.71 7.80 -10.47
C ALA A 66 5.34 7.16 -9.23
N ALA A 67 4.54 6.50 -8.40
CA ALA A 67 5.05 5.81 -7.22
C ALA A 67 5.97 4.64 -7.59
N PHE A 68 5.61 3.89 -8.63
CA PHE A 68 6.43 2.78 -9.12
C PHE A 68 7.81 3.27 -9.59
N ALA A 69 7.83 4.36 -10.37
CA ALA A 69 9.08 4.96 -10.82
C ALA A 69 9.96 5.41 -9.65
N ARG A 70 9.38 6.01 -8.62
CA ARG A 70 10.11 6.39 -7.40
C ARG A 70 10.71 5.18 -6.69
N CYS A 71 9.96 4.09 -6.60
CA CYS A 71 10.47 2.86 -6.00
C CYS A 71 11.70 2.35 -6.75
N VAL A 72 11.64 2.34 -8.07
CA VAL A 72 12.77 1.89 -8.91
C VAL A 72 13.97 2.84 -8.77
N GLU A 73 13.75 4.15 -8.76
CA GLU A 73 14.82 5.15 -8.53
C GLU A 73 15.53 4.93 -7.20
N ARG A 74 14.79 4.49 -6.19
CA ARG A 74 15.34 4.20 -4.86
C ARG A 74 15.97 2.82 -4.74
N GLY A 75 16.06 2.08 -5.83
CA GLY A 75 16.77 0.81 -5.90
C GLY A 75 15.91 -0.44 -5.79
N ALA A 76 14.59 -0.32 -5.89
CA ALA A 76 13.71 -1.48 -5.81
C ALA A 76 13.91 -2.45 -6.97
N LYS A 77 13.99 -3.71 -6.66
CA LYS A 77 13.98 -4.84 -7.60
C LYS A 77 12.68 -5.62 -7.51
N LEU A 78 11.96 -5.47 -6.41
CA LEU A 78 10.62 -6.00 -6.22
C LEU A 78 9.73 -4.88 -5.70
N VAL A 79 8.62 -4.63 -6.37
CA VAL A 79 7.61 -3.67 -5.95
C VAL A 79 6.35 -4.43 -5.57
N VAL A 80 5.96 -4.31 -4.31
CA VAL A 80 4.75 -4.93 -3.78
C VAL A 80 3.67 -3.86 -3.70
N VAL A 81 2.57 -4.07 -4.42
CA VAL A 81 1.44 -3.13 -4.44
C VAL A 81 0.36 -3.65 -3.52
N PHE A 82 0.07 -2.89 -2.46
CA PHE A 82 -0.97 -3.21 -1.49
C PHE A 82 -2.19 -2.31 -1.70
N PRO A 83 -3.35 -2.88 -2.08
CA PRO A 83 -4.59 -2.11 -2.20
C PRO A 83 -5.16 -1.78 -0.82
N TYR A 84 -5.17 -0.51 -0.47
CA TYR A 84 -5.75 -0.04 0.78
C TYR A 84 -7.27 0.11 0.62
N PHE A 85 -7.94 -1.03 0.52
CA PHE A 85 -9.40 -1.16 0.34
C PHE A 85 -9.95 -2.11 1.39
N LEU A 86 -11.19 -1.89 1.77
CA LEU A 86 -11.84 -2.74 2.78
C LEU A 86 -12.07 -4.16 2.27
N GLY A 87 -12.43 -4.33 1.02
CA GLY A 87 -12.73 -5.64 0.50
C GLY A 87 -12.49 -5.77 -0.99
N PRO A 88 -12.72 -6.97 -1.52
CA PRO A 88 -12.56 -7.23 -2.94
C PRO A 88 -13.61 -6.49 -3.77
N GLY A 89 -13.28 -6.25 -5.03
CA GLY A 89 -14.15 -5.60 -6.00
C GLY A 89 -13.40 -5.43 -7.31
N ARG A 90 -14.05 -4.80 -8.29
CA ARG A 90 -13.47 -4.60 -9.61
C ARG A 90 -12.11 -3.88 -9.53
N HIS A 91 -12.02 -2.83 -8.72
CA HIS A 91 -10.79 -2.04 -8.59
C HIS A 91 -9.60 -2.87 -8.12
N TRP A 92 -9.83 -3.77 -7.17
CA TRP A 92 -8.77 -4.66 -6.72
C TRP A 92 -8.48 -5.77 -7.74
N ASN A 93 -9.54 -6.42 -8.24
CA ASN A 93 -9.39 -7.61 -9.08
C ASN A 93 -8.87 -7.31 -10.49
N GLU A 94 -9.20 -6.14 -11.04
CA GLU A 94 -8.94 -5.81 -12.44
C GLU A 94 -8.07 -4.56 -12.59
N ASP A 95 -8.48 -3.45 -11.97
CA ASP A 95 -7.86 -2.15 -12.21
C ASP A 95 -6.46 -2.05 -11.60
N ILE A 96 -6.28 -2.44 -10.33
CA ILE A 96 -4.97 -2.35 -9.69
C ILE A 96 -3.95 -3.26 -10.35
N PRO A 97 -4.23 -4.55 -10.64
CA PRO A 97 -3.28 -5.38 -11.39
C PRO A 97 -2.91 -4.82 -12.75
N ARG A 98 -3.88 -4.27 -13.48
CA ARG A 98 -3.64 -3.65 -14.79
C ARG A 98 -2.74 -2.42 -14.67
N LEU A 99 -3.05 -1.52 -13.74
CA LEU A 99 -2.27 -0.31 -13.53
C LEU A 99 -0.85 -0.61 -13.04
N ALA A 100 -0.69 -1.62 -12.19
CA ALA A 100 0.62 -2.06 -11.74
C ALA A 100 1.45 -2.63 -12.89
N ALA A 101 0.84 -3.44 -13.75
CA ALA A 101 1.51 -3.99 -14.92
C ALA A 101 1.93 -2.89 -15.89
N GLU A 102 1.05 -1.91 -16.15
CA GLU A 102 1.37 -0.75 -16.98
C GLU A 102 2.53 0.07 -16.39
N ALA A 103 2.50 0.28 -15.07
CA ALA A 103 3.57 1.02 -14.39
C ALA A 103 4.93 0.31 -14.47
N ALA A 104 4.93 -1.02 -14.54
CA ALA A 104 6.14 -1.83 -14.62
C ALA A 104 6.75 -1.85 -16.02
N LEU A 105 5.98 -1.58 -17.07
CA LEU A 105 6.45 -1.68 -18.46
C LEU A 105 7.75 -0.93 -18.75
N PRO A 106 7.94 0.34 -18.32
CA PRO A 106 9.18 1.06 -18.57
C PRO A 106 10.43 0.38 -17.99
N PHE A 107 10.25 -0.52 -17.03
CA PHE A 107 11.34 -1.16 -16.28
C PHE A 107 11.47 -2.66 -16.59
N ALA A 108 10.78 -3.14 -17.61
CA ALA A 108 10.73 -4.56 -17.97
C ALA A 108 12.11 -5.18 -18.20
N ASN A 109 13.05 -4.39 -18.75
CA ASN A 109 14.40 -4.86 -19.06
C ASN A 109 15.42 -4.60 -17.93
N HIS A 110 14.96 -4.12 -16.78
CA HIS A 110 15.82 -3.77 -15.65
C HIS A 110 15.79 -4.80 -14.51
N GLY A 111 15.16 -5.94 -14.75
CA GLY A 111 15.04 -6.98 -13.72
C GLY A 111 14.11 -6.64 -12.56
N VAL A 112 13.24 -5.65 -12.73
CA VAL A 112 12.27 -5.25 -11.70
C VAL A 112 11.04 -6.13 -11.82
N ARG A 113 10.65 -6.74 -10.70
CA ARG A 113 9.43 -7.55 -10.59
C ARG A 113 8.39 -6.81 -9.76
N HIS A 114 7.15 -7.19 -9.88
CA HIS A 114 6.07 -6.66 -9.04
C HIS A 114 5.05 -7.74 -8.71
N LEU A 115 4.31 -7.50 -7.65
CA LEU A 115 3.14 -8.30 -7.30
C LEU A 115 2.09 -7.39 -6.65
N VAL A 116 0.85 -7.82 -6.69
CA VAL A 116 -0.27 -7.15 -6.04
C VAL A 116 -0.81 -8.07 -4.97
N THR A 117 -0.97 -7.56 -3.75
CA THR A 117 -1.49 -8.34 -2.62
C THR A 117 -3.01 -8.27 -2.57
N GLU A 118 -3.60 -9.04 -1.67
CA GLU A 118 -5.00 -8.90 -1.29
C GLU A 118 -5.20 -7.58 -0.54
N PRO A 119 -6.43 -7.01 -0.55
CA PRO A 119 -6.76 -5.83 0.26
C PRO A 119 -6.89 -6.18 1.75
N LEU A 120 -7.35 -5.23 2.58
CA LEU A 120 -7.52 -5.44 4.03
C LEU A 120 -8.43 -6.63 4.34
N GLY A 121 -9.59 -6.67 3.72
CA GLY A 121 -10.52 -7.79 3.85
C GLY A 121 -10.94 -8.11 5.28
N LEU A 122 -11.32 -9.36 5.49
CA LEU A 122 -11.67 -9.87 6.81
C LEU A 122 -10.40 -10.37 7.51
N HIS A 123 -9.98 -9.64 8.53
CA HIS A 123 -8.79 -9.97 9.31
C HIS A 123 -9.06 -9.70 10.79
N PRO A 124 -8.59 -10.55 11.72
CA PRO A 124 -8.84 -10.36 13.15
C PRO A 124 -8.47 -8.98 13.67
N LEU A 125 -7.38 -8.38 13.19
CA LEU A 125 -6.97 -7.04 13.63
C LEU A 125 -7.96 -5.95 13.17
N ILE A 126 -8.67 -6.15 12.08
CA ILE A 126 -9.72 -5.21 11.64
C ILE A 126 -10.90 -5.25 12.61
N LEU A 127 -11.23 -6.42 13.16
CA LEU A 127 -12.27 -6.54 14.16
C LEU A 127 -11.91 -5.76 15.42
N ASP A 128 -10.64 -5.77 15.81
CA ASP A 128 -10.14 -4.97 16.94
C ASP A 128 -10.27 -3.47 16.67
N VAL A 129 -10.05 -3.04 15.43
CA VAL A 129 -10.26 -1.65 15.03
C VAL A 129 -11.74 -1.27 15.18
N ILE A 130 -12.66 -2.15 14.77
CA ILE A 130 -14.10 -1.93 14.91
C ILE A 130 -14.46 -1.76 16.39
N ASP A 131 -14.00 -2.66 17.25
CA ASP A 131 -14.23 -2.56 18.70
C ASP A 131 -13.73 -1.25 19.28
N ASN A 132 -12.54 -0.85 18.89
CA ASN A 132 -11.95 0.42 19.34
C ASN A 132 -12.79 1.62 18.95
N ARG A 133 -13.29 1.67 17.71
CA ARG A 133 -14.12 2.77 17.23
C ARG A 133 -15.46 2.84 17.95
N ILE A 134 -16.06 1.67 18.19
CA ILE A 134 -17.32 1.58 18.95
C ILE A 134 -17.11 2.07 20.38
N ALA A 135 -16.06 1.62 21.06
CA ALA A 135 -15.75 2.05 22.41
C ALA A 135 -15.58 3.57 22.50
N HIS A 136 -14.86 4.17 21.58
CA HIS A 136 -14.68 5.63 21.52
C HIS A 136 -16.01 6.36 21.30
N GLY A 137 -16.87 5.81 20.41
CA GLY A 137 -18.19 6.36 20.16
C GLY A 137 -19.06 6.37 21.39
N LEU A 138 -19.07 5.27 22.13
CA LEU A 138 -19.84 5.15 23.37
C LEU A 138 -19.35 6.11 24.46
N GLN A 139 -18.04 6.31 24.58
CA GLN A 139 -17.47 7.28 25.53
C GLN A 139 -17.91 8.70 25.23
N ARG A 140 -17.95 9.09 23.95
CA ARG A 140 -18.40 10.45 23.57
C ARG A 140 -19.88 10.66 23.82
N ASP A 141 -20.69 9.63 23.63
CA ASP A 141 -22.14 9.71 23.83
C ASP A 141 -22.50 9.87 25.32
N SER A 142 -21.68 9.35 26.24
CA SER A 142 -21.93 9.44 27.69
C SER A 142 -21.48 10.76 28.32
N THR A 143 -20.95 11.70 27.55
CA THR A 143 -20.60 13.06 27.99
C THR A 143 -21.57 14.07 27.39
#